data_e936212a6252849897651629f1e0983d
#
_entry.id   e936212a6252849897651629f1e0983d
#
_cell.length_a   1.000
_cell.length_b   1.000
_cell.length_c   1.000
_cell.angle_alpha   90.00
_cell.angle_beta   90.00
_cell.angle_gamma   90.00
#
_symmetry.space_group_name_H-M   'P 1'
#
loop_
_entity.id
_entity.type
_entity.pdbx_description
1 polymer ?
#
loop_
_entity_poly.entity_id
_entity_poly.type
_entity_poly.pdbx_seq_one_letter_code
_entity_poly.pdbx_strand_id
1 'polypeptide(L)'
;ANHIGWLDIVAVASKFPVSFVAKSDVAHWPVIGTLAGLHKTIFVNRTRRTDTRRTAGEMSTRIAQDVPVLLFAEGTSGIGTHVLPFRSALMGAIKDGAKIQPLAIAYTKISGLPLSRPERRQVAWIGDMGIGDNLGAILKSGPKDVVLAFGAPLPATDDRKRNAKWAETEVRAMLNALNRADPLPKDGEVV
;
A
#
# COMPACT_ATOMS: atom_id res chain seq x y z
N ALA A 1 -3.13 -3.13 1.43
CA ALA A 1 -3.53 -1.76 1.07
C ALA A 1 -3.70 -1.63 -0.45
N ASN A 2 -4.42 -0.57 -0.90
CA ASN A 2 -4.32 -0.02 -2.24
C ASN A 2 -2.96 0.68 -2.44
N HIS A 3 -2.63 1.08 -3.67
CA HIS A 3 -1.35 1.71 -3.99
C HIS A 3 -1.50 2.85 -5.01
N ILE A 4 -0.96 4.02 -4.69
CA ILE A 4 -1.04 5.20 -5.55
C ILE A 4 0.37 5.61 -6.04
N GLY A 5 1.37 5.47 -5.18
CA GLY A 5 2.74 5.77 -5.53
C GLY A 5 3.73 5.59 -4.37
N TRP A 6 4.98 5.93 -4.60
CA TRP A 6 6.04 5.82 -3.60
C TRP A 6 5.77 6.68 -2.35
N LEU A 7 4.98 7.75 -2.49
CA LEU A 7 4.62 8.62 -1.38
C LEU A 7 3.75 7.89 -0.32
N ASP A 8 3.02 6.83 -0.70
CA ASP A 8 2.29 5.96 0.25
C ASP A 8 3.23 5.34 1.28
N ILE A 9 4.44 4.94 0.81
CA ILE A 9 5.47 4.36 1.69
C ILE A 9 5.90 5.39 2.72
N VAL A 10 6.17 6.62 2.30
CA VAL A 10 6.56 7.72 3.19
C VAL A 10 5.46 8.05 4.19
N ALA A 11 4.21 8.14 3.72
CA ALA A 11 3.05 8.45 4.56
C ALA A 11 2.87 7.40 5.67
N VAL A 12 2.91 6.10 5.31
CA VAL A 12 2.75 5.02 6.30
C VAL A 12 3.96 4.92 7.21
N ALA A 13 5.18 4.99 6.66
CA ALA A 13 6.42 4.89 7.40
C ALA A 13 6.58 6.00 8.44
N SER A 14 6.04 7.19 8.17
CA SER A 14 6.08 8.32 9.12
C SER A 14 5.24 8.10 10.38
N LYS A 15 4.31 7.14 10.35
CA LYS A 15 3.37 6.87 11.45
C LYS A 15 3.55 5.49 12.08
N PHE A 16 3.96 4.49 11.30
CA PHE A 16 3.95 3.10 11.74
C PHE A 16 5.28 2.38 11.43
N PRO A 17 5.81 1.62 12.39
CA PRO A 17 7.01 0.82 12.18
C PRO A 17 6.66 -0.49 11.44
N VAL A 18 6.44 -0.43 10.13
CA VAL A 18 6.08 -1.58 9.30
C VAL A 18 7.21 -1.95 8.33
N SER A 19 7.32 -3.23 7.99
CA SER A 19 8.11 -3.69 6.86
C SER A 19 7.27 -3.65 5.58
N PHE A 20 7.85 -3.12 4.51
CA PHE A 20 7.17 -3.07 3.21
C PHE A 20 7.53 -4.25 2.32
N VAL A 21 6.68 -4.57 1.36
CA VAL A 21 7.00 -5.46 0.24
C VAL A 21 7.05 -4.62 -1.03
N ALA A 22 8.22 -4.47 -1.60
CA ALA A 22 8.46 -3.63 -2.77
C ALA A 22 9.11 -4.40 -3.94
N LYS A 23 9.01 -3.87 -5.15
CA LYS A 23 9.72 -4.40 -6.33
C LYS A 23 11.24 -4.27 -6.12
N SER A 24 12.01 -5.26 -6.55
CA SER A 24 13.48 -5.29 -6.41
C SER A 24 14.18 -4.04 -6.97
N ASP A 25 13.64 -3.46 -8.03
CA ASP A 25 14.24 -2.28 -8.67
C ASP A 25 14.28 -1.06 -7.72
N VAL A 26 13.33 -0.97 -6.78
CA VAL A 26 13.24 0.11 -5.79
C VAL A 26 14.46 0.16 -4.86
N ALA A 27 15.13 -0.96 -4.64
CA ALA A 27 16.34 -1.03 -3.83
C ALA A 27 17.47 -0.14 -4.36
N HIS A 28 17.49 0.10 -5.67
CA HIS A 28 18.55 0.87 -6.36
C HIS A 28 18.18 2.35 -6.56
N TRP A 29 17.02 2.78 -6.10
CA TRP A 29 16.61 4.18 -6.27
C TRP A 29 17.29 5.08 -5.25
N PRO A 30 17.81 6.24 -5.67
CA PRO A 30 18.36 7.23 -4.76
C PRO A 30 17.32 7.61 -3.68
N VAL A 31 17.75 7.78 -2.45
CA VAL A 31 16.93 8.13 -1.29
C VAL A 31 15.91 7.07 -0.92
N ILE A 32 15.02 6.66 -1.84
CA ILE A 32 13.95 5.69 -1.57
C ILE A 32 14.52 4.30 -1.23
N GLY A 33 15.59 3.87 -1.91
CA GLY A 33 16.27 2.60 -1.58
C GLY A 33 16.84 2.61 -0.16
N THR A 34 17.43 3.72 0.26
CA THR A 34 17.95 3.89 1.62
C THR A 34 16.81 3.86 2.65
N LEU A 35 15.74 4.61 2.44
CA LEU A 35 14.56 4.61 3.30
C LEU A 35 13.91 3.22 3.38
N ALA A 36 13.80 2.52 2.23
CA ALA A 36 13.30 1.15 2.18
C ALA A 36 14.18 0.20 3.02
N GLY A 37 15.50 0.39 3.00
CA GLY A 37 16.45 -0.37 3.83
C GLY A 37 16.21 -0.16 5.33
N LEU A 38 15.99 1.07 5.78
CA LEU A 38 15.70 1.39 7.18
C LEU A 38 14.42 0.69 7.68
N HIS A 39 13.41 0.55 6.85
CA HIS A 39 12.17 -0.18 7.15
C HIS A 39 12.28 -1.68 6.91
N LYS A 40 13.49 -2.21 6.72
CA LYS A 40 13.74 -3.65 6.47
C LYS A 40 12.81 -4.19 5.36
N THR A 41 12.65 -3.44 4.29
CA THR A 41 11.76 -3.77 3.16
C THR A 41 12.14 -5.11 2.54
N ILE A 42 11.15 -5.92 2.26
CA ILE A 42 11.28 -7.20 1.57
C ILE A 42 11.19 -6.91 0.06
N PHE A 43 12.26 -7.11 -0.67
CA PHE A 43 12.29 -6.89 -2.11
C PHE A 43 11.88 -8.15 -2.88
N VAL A 44 10.99 -7.99 -3.87
CA VAL A 44 10.47 -9.08 -4.68
C VAL A 44 10.69 -8.85 -6.17
N ASN A 45 11.24 -9.84 -6.85
CA ASN A 45 11.22 -9.92 -8.30
C ASN A 45 9.98 -10.71 -8.75
N ARG A 46 8.96 -10.02 -9.24
CA ARG A 46 7.66 -10.61 -9.57
C ARG A 46 7.67 -11.47 -10.83
N THR A 47 8.73 -11.43 -11.61
CA THR A 47 8.87 -12.24 -12.84
C THR A 47 9.32 -13.68 -12.55
N ARG A 48 9.90 -13.93 -11.37
CA ARG A 48 10.42 -15.25 -10.98
C ARG A 48 9.54 -15.89 -9.91
N ARG A 49 9.00 -17.07 -10.20
CA ARG A 49 8.20 -17.88 -9.25
C ARG A 49 8.95 -18.23 -7.96
N THR A 50 10.25 -18.50 -8.09
CA THR A 50 11.14 -18.78 -6.95
C THR A 50 11.24 -17.60 -6.00
N ASP A 51 11.27 -16.39 -6.53
CA ASP A 51 11.37 -15.18 -5.73
C ASP A 51 10.07 -14.89 -4.96
N THR A 52 8.92 -15.22 -5.54
CA THR A 52 7.63 -15.13 -4.84
C THR A 52 7.60 -16.06 -3.62
N ARG A 53 8.16 -17.27 -3.73
CA ARG A 53 8.25 -18.21 -2.59
C ARG A 53 9.20 -17.69 -1.50
N ARG A 54 10.37 -17.19 -1.89
CA ARG A 54 11.33 -16.57 -0.96
C ARG A 54 10.68 -15.41 -0.22
N THR A 55 10.05 -14.48 -0.94
CA THR A 55 9.34 -13.33 -0.37
C THR A 55 8.25 -13.77 0.60
N ALA A 56 7.46 -14.80 0.25
CA ALA A 56 6.45 -15.35 1.13
C ALA A 56 7.07 -15.93 2.43
N GLY A 57 8.21 -16.61 2.33
CA GLY A 57 8.96 -17.09 3.51
C GLY A 57 9.45 -15.96 4.39
N GLU A 58 10.03 -14.91 3.82
CA GLU A 58 10.48 -13.73 4.57
C GLU A 58 9.32 -13.00 5.26
N MET A 59 8.19 -12.84 4.57
CA MET A 59 6.97 -12.28 5.17
C MET A 59 6.50 -13.12 6.37
N SER A 60 6.40 -14.46 6.20
CA SER A 60 6.02 -15.37 7.28
C SER A 60 6.94 -15.25 8.49
N THR A 61 8.26 -15.16 8.27
CA THR A 61 9.24 -14.98 9.35
C THR A 61 9.02 -13.68 10.10
N ARG A 62 8.77 -12.58 9.37
CA ARG A 62 8.49 -11.26 9.98
C ARG A 62 7.20 -11.27 10.81
N ILE A 63 6.13 -11.83 10.25
CA ILE A 63 4.84 -11.94 10.94
C ILE A 63 4.98 -12.80 12.22
N ALA A 64 5.76 -13.89 12.17
CA ALA A 64 6.04 -14.72 13.35
C ALA A 64 6.88 -14.02 14.41
N GLN A 65 7.54 -12.92 14.10
CA GLN A 65 8.29 -12.06 15.01
C GLN A 65 7.49 -10.83 15.46
N ASP A 66 6.16 -10.83 15.24
CA ASP A 66 5.25 -9.71 15.52
C ASP A 66 5.63 -8.40 14.79
N VAL A 67 6.35 -8.51 13.68
CA VAL A 67 6.65 -7.36 12.83
C VAL A 67 5.56 -7.18 11.78
N PRO A 68 4.81 -6.07 11.79
CA PRO A 68 3.78 -5.82 10.78
C PRO A 68 4.39 -5.74 9.38
N VAL A 69 3.73 -6.37 8.40
CA VAL A 69 4.14 -6.34 7.00
C VAL A 69 3.07 -5.66 6.17
N LEU A 70 3.42 -4.55 5.54
CA LEU A 70 2.52 -3.87 4.60
C LEU A 70 2.70 -4.41 3.19
N LEU A 71 1.60 -4.92 2.63
CA LEU A 71 1.51 -5.41 1.27
C LEU A 71 0.60 -4.51 0.43
N PHE A 72 1.14 -3.92 -0.63
CA PHE A 72 0.34 -3.30 -1.68
C PHE A 72 -0.19 -4.39 -2.61
N ALA A 73 -1.36 -4.92 -2.27
CA ALA A 73 -1.89 -6.14 -2.86
C ALA A 73 -2.36 -5.99 -4.32
N GLU A 74 -2.56 -4.77 -4.80
CA GLU A 74 -2.84 -4.46 -6.22
C GLU A 74 -1.69 -4.89 -7.13
N GLY A 75 -0.47 -4.87 -6.62
CA GLY A 75 0.72 -5.24 -7.38
C GLY A 75 1.16 -4.21 -8.42
N THR A 76 0.49 -3.09 -8.52
CA THR A 76 0.82 -1.91 -9.33
C THR A 76 0.20 -0.69 -8.67
N SER A 77 0.59 0.51 -9.07
CA SER A 77 -0.02 1.74 -8.60
C SER A 77 -1.17 2.18 -9.51
N GLY A 78 -2.18 2.81 -8.90
CA GLY A 78 -3.32 3.42 -9.55
C GLY A 78 -3.40 4.92 -9.27
N ILE A 79 -4.46 5.59 -9.72
CA ILE A 79 -4.69 7.04 -9.48
C ILE A 79 -5.48 7.31 -8.18
N GLY A 80 -5.77 6.30 -7.40
CA GLY A 80 -6.50 6.43 -6.13
C GLY A 80 -7.99 6.72 -6.25
N THR A 81 -8.59 6.60 -7.45
CA THR A 81 -10.05 6.76 -7.64
C THR A 81 -10.82 5.46 -7.39
N HIS A 82 -10.17 4.33 -7.51
CA HIS A 82 -10.73 2.99 -7.29
C HIS A 82 -9.64 2.01 -6.91
N VAL A 83 -10.03 0.92 -6.28
CA VAL A 83 -9.13 -0.18 -5.92
C VAL A 83 -9.04 -1.17 -7.07
N LEU A 84 -7.81 -1.50 -7.48
CA LEU A 84 -7.53 -2.55 -8.45
C LEU A 84 -7.69 -3.94 -7.79
N PRO A 85 -7.89 -5.01 -8.58
CA PRO A 85 -8.01 -6.36 -8.01
C PRO A 85 -6.77 -6.78 -7.21
N PHE A 86 -6.97 -7.29 -6.00
CA PHE A 86 -5.88 -7.75 -5.15
C PHE A 86 -5.33 -9.10 -5.61
N ARG A 87 -4.02 -9.16 -5.72
CA ARG A 87 -3.29 -10.38 -6.11
C ARG A 87 -3.07 -11.27 -4.89
N SER A 88 -3.59 -12.48 -4.94
CA SER A 88 -3.51 -13.44 -3.82
C SER A 88 -2.15 -14.13 -3.67
N ALA A 89 -1.20 -13.92 -4.59
CA ALA A 89 0.05 -14.71 -4.61
C ALA A 89 0.86 -14.61 -3.30
N LEU A 90 1.01 -13.39 -2.75
CA LEU A 90 1.73 -13.16 -1.50
C LEU A 90 0.85 -13.33 -0.25
N MET A 91 -0.47 -13.38 -0.40
CA MET A 91 -1.38 -13.69 0.71
C MET A 91 -1.20 -15.13 1.25
N GLY A 92 -0.61 -16.01 0.45
CA GLY A 92 -0.22 -17.36 0.90
C GLY A 92 0.95 -17.39 1.89
N ALA A 93 1.61 -16.25 2.14
CA ALA A 93 2.60 -16.11 3.22
C ALA A 93 1.95 -16.00 4.61
N ILE A 94 0.68 -15.62 4.66
CA ILE A 94 -0.06 -15.40 5.89
C ILE A 94 -0.57 -16.77 6.35
N LYS A 95 -0.09 -17.21 7.51
CA LYS A 95 -0.51 -18.48 8.11
C LYS A 95 -1.82 -18.30 8.86
N ASP A 96 -2.51 -19.41 9.08
CA ASP A 96 -3.69 -19.47 9.91
C ASP A 96 -3.43 -18.84 11.30
N GLY A 97 -4.39 -18.04 11.75
CA GLY A 97 -4.27 -17.30 13.01
C GLY A 97 -3.56 -15.94 12.95
N ALA A 98 -2.82 -15.63 11.88
CA ALA A 98 -2.31 -14.28 11.67
C ALA A 98 -3.45 -13.31 11.36
N LYS A 99 -3.30 -12.03 11.70
CA LYS A 99 -4.30 -11.00 11.45
C LYS A 99 -4.02 -10.27 10.15
N ILE A 100 -5.06 -10.08 9.34
CA ILE A 100 -5.05 -9.21 8.17
C ILE A 100 -5.83 -7.96 8.53
N GLN A 101 -5.18 -6.79 8.44
CA GLN A 101 -5.81 -5.50 8.63
C GLN A 101 -5.89 -4.76 7.30
N PRO A 102 -7.11 -4.48 6.77
CA PRO A 102 -7.27 -3.66 5.59
C PRO A 102 -6.82 -2.23 5.85
N LEU A 103 -6.12 -1.63 4.88
CA LEU A 103 -5.71 -0.23 4.94
C LEU A 103 -6.05 0.44 3.60
N ALA A 104 -6.88 1.48 3.66
CA ALA A 104 -7.11 2.37 2.53
C ALA A 104 -6.27 3.64 2.66
N ILE A 105 -5.60 4.02 1.57
CA ILE A 105 -4.79 5.22 1.46
C ILE A 105 -5.46 6.16 0.48
N ALA A 106 -5.76 7.38 0.91
CA ALA A 106 -6.38 8.39 0.06
C ALA A 106 -5.67 9.73 0.19
N TYR A 107 -5.34 10.33 -0.93
CA TYR A 107 -4.94 11.73 -1.01
C TYR A 107 -6.20 12.56 -1.19
N THR A 108 -6.53 13.39 -0.21
CA THR A 108 -7.80 14.12 -0.16
C THR A 108 -7.67 15.57 -0.58
N LYS A 109 -6.52 16.21 -0.30
CA LYS A 109 -6.27 17.59 -0.64
C LYS A 109 -4.85 17.84 -1.14
N ILE A 110 -4.69 18.89 -1.93
CA ILE A 110 -3.41 19.54 -2.27
C ILE A 110 -3.52 21.01 -1.90
N SER A 111 -2.56 21.52 -1.12
CA SER A 111 -2.54 22.92 -0.64
C SER A 111 -3.86 23.34 0.01
N GLY A 112 -4.49 22.44 0.76
CA GLY A 112 -5.76 22.67 1.46
C GLY A 112 -7.03 22.55 0.60
N LEU A 113 -6.91 22.38 -0.72
CA LEU A 113 -8.04 22.23 -1.63
C LEU A 113 -8.29 20.77 -2.00
N PRO A 114 -9.55 20.32 -2.17
CA PRO A 114 -9.87 18.97 -2.62
C PRO A 114 -9.21 18.62 -3.95
N LEU A 115 -8.67 17.40 -4.07
CA LEU A 115 -8.01 16.96 -5.29
C LEU A 115 -8.97 16.84 -6.48
N SER A 116 -8.65 17.55 -7.54
CA SER A 116 -9.25 17.35 -8.86
C SER A 116 -8.69 16.10 -9.55
N ARG A 117 -9.37 15.64 -10.62
CA ARG A 117 -8.87 14.50 -11.44
C ARG A 117 -7.46 14.69 -12.00
N PRO A 118 -7.08 15.85 -12.57
CA PRO A 118 -5.71 16.09 -13.03
C PRO A 118 -4.68 16.00 -11.90
N GLU A 119 -4.99 16.56 -10.72
CA GLU A 119 -4.08 16.56 -9.57
C GLU A 119 -3.84 15.16 -9.00
N ARG A 120 -4.82 14.25 -9.07
CA ARG A 120 -4.63 12.84 -8.69
C ARG A 120 -3.51 12.18 -9.51
N ARG A 121 -3.37 12.53 -10.78
CA ARG A 121 -2.28 12.03 -11.63
C ARG A 121 -0.92 12.58 -11.23
N GLN A 122 -0.86 13.79 -10.66
CA GLN A 122 0.40 14.37 -10.19
C GLN A 122 0.92 13.66 -8.93
N VAL A 123 0.02 13.17 -8.07
CA VAL A 123 0.39 12.41 -6.87
C VAL A 123 0.70 10.95 -7.21
N ALA A 124 0.00 10.39 -8.20
CA ALA A 124 0.16 9.00 -8.59
C ALA A 124 1.47 8.75 -9.34
N TRP A 125 2.00 7.56 -9.15
CA TRP A 125 3.15 7.09 -9.93
C TRP A 125 2.70 5.93 -10.83
N ILE A 126 2.52 6.22 -12.13
CA ILE A 126 1.86 5.32 -13.08
C ILE A 126 2.82 4.95 -14.20
N GLY A 127 2.82 3.68 -14.59
CA GLY A 127 3.60 3.18 -15.72
C GLY A 127 5.11 3.31 -15.52
N ASP A 128 5.80 3.77 -16.56
CA ASP A 128 7.27 3.89 -16.60
C ASP A 128 7.77 5.30 -16.24
N MET A 129 7.00 6.05 -15.43
CA MET A 129 7.43 7.39 -14.98
C MET A 129 8.75 7.30 -14.24
N GLY A 130 9.71 8.16 -14.60
CA GLY A 130 10.95 8.34 -13.87
C GLY A 130 10.67 8.90 -12.46
N ILE A 131 11.41 8.41 -11.47
CA ILE A 131 11.21 8.89 -10.09
C ILE A 131 11.52 10.39 -9.97
N GLY A 132 12.50 10.89 -10.70
CA GLY A 132 12.88 12.30 -10.69
C GLY A 132 11.77 13.22 -11.17
N ASP A 133 11.08 12.83 -12.24
CA ASP A 133 9.97 13.60 -12.82
C ASP A 133 8.79 13.65 -11.85
N ASN A 134 8.43 12.51 -11.27
CA ASN A 134 7.34 12.41 -10.32
C ASN A 134 7.66 13.16 -9.00
N LEU A 135 8.88 13.02 -8.48
CA LEU A 135 9.33 13.74 -7.27
C LEU A 135 9.25 15.25 -7.47
N GLY A 136 9.75 15.75 -8.63
CA GLY A 136 9.68 17.17 -8.98
C GLY A 136 8.24 17.69 -9.03
N ALA A 137 7.32 16.94 -9.64
CA ALA A 137 5.90 17.28 -9.68
C ALA A 137 5.26 17.30 -8.28
N ILE A 138 5.57 16.30 -7.46
CA ILE A 138 5.07 16.20 -6.08
C ILE A 138 5.55 17.35 -5.22
N LEU A 139 6.82 17.72 -5.28
CA LEU A 139 7.37 18.83 -4.49
C LEU A 139 6.82 20.19 -4.92
N LYS A 140 6.64 20.38 -6.22
CA LYS A 140 6.09 21.66 -6.78
C LYS A 140 4.60 21.85 -6.49
N SER A 141 3.83 20.79 -6.33
CA SER A 141 2.38 20.87 -6.13
C SER A 141 1.94 21.23 -4.69
N GLY A 142 2.88 21.53 -3.79
CA GLY A 142 2.60 21.90 -2.41
C GLY A 142 2.23 20.73 -1.48
N PRO A 143 1.83 21.03 -0.23
CA PRO A 143 1.51 20.00 0.77
C PRO A 143 0.28 19.17 0.37
N LYS A 144 0.28 17.89 0.74
CA LYS A 144 -0.80 16.93 0.48
C LYS A 144 -1.36 16.41 1.80
N ASP A 145 -2.69 16.37 1.89
CA ASP A 145 -3.37 15.69 2.97
C ASP A 145 -3.56 14.21 2.57
N VAL A 146 -2.97 13.33 3.36
CA VAL A 146 -3.08 11.88 3.19
C VAL A 146 -3.90 11.32 4.34
N VAL A 147 -4.91 10.55 4.03
CA VAL A 147 -5.74 9.84 5.01
C VAL A 147 -5.42 8.35 4.95
N LEU A 148 -5.11 7.78 6.10
CA LEU A 148 -4.89 6.36 6.31
C LEU A 148 -6.11 5.80 7.07
N ALA A 149 -6.96 5.03 6.40
CA ALA A 149 -8.14 4.42 7.01
C ALA A 149 -7.90 2.92 7.22
N PHE A 150 -8.00 2.49 8.47
CA PHE A 150 -7.83 1.10 8.89
C PHE A 150 -9.20 0.44 9.08
N GLY A 151 -9.42 -0.71 8.44
CA GLY A 151 -10.56 -1.57 8.72
C GLY A 151 -10.29 -2.48 9.91
N ALA A 152 -11.32 -3.14 10.41
CA ALA A 152 -11.19 -4.13 11.47
C ALA A 152 -10.25 -5.28 11.07
N PRO A 153 -9.30 -5.68 11.94
CA PRO A 153 -8.46 -6.82 11.66
C PRO A 153 -9.25 -8.13 11.75
N LEU A 154 -9.08 -9.02 10.77
CA LEU A 154 -9.65 -10.36 10.79
C LEU A 154 -8.58 -11.44 10.79
N PRO A 155 -8.83 -12.61 11.41
CA PRO A 155 -7.97 -13.76 11.29
C PRO A 155 -7.84 -14.20 9.83
N ALA A 156 -6.62 -14.46 9.38
CA ALA A 156 -6.38 -15.06 8.07
C ALA A 156 -6.93 -16.49 8.04
N THR A 157 -7.37 -16.92 6.87
CA THR A 157 -7.73 -18.30 6.59
C THR A 157 -6.68 -18.92 5.67
N ASP A 158 -6.69 -20.25 5.54
CA ASP A 158 -5.80 -20.95 4.59
C ASP A 158 -6.13 -20.64 3.13
N ASP A 159 -7.31 -20.10 2.83
CA ASP A 159 -7.69 -19.68 1.48
C ASP A 159 -7.18 -18.25 1.19
N ARG A 160 -6.01 -18.18 0.56
CA ARG A 160 -5.39 -16.93 0.12
C ARG A 160 -6.27 -16.09 -0.82
N LYS A 161 -7.16 -16.73 -1.61
CA LYS A 161 -8.05 -15.99 -2.52
C LYS A 161 -9.17 -15.33 -1.75
N ARG A 162 -9.72 -16.03 -0.76
CA ARG A 162 -10.72 -15.51 0.17
C ARG A 162 -10.15 -14.34 0.96
N ASN A 163 -8.95 -14.47 1.50
CA ASN A 163 -8.26 -13.40 2.22
C ASN A 163 -8.07 -12.15 1.35
N ALA A 164 -7.59 -12.33 0.11
CA ALA A 164 -7.39 -11.24 -0.84
C ALA A 164 -8.70 -10.55 -1.21
N LYS A 165 -9.74 -11.33 -1.50
CA LYS A 165 -11.06 -10.80 -1.91
C LYS A 165 -11.74 -10.04 -0.78
N TRP A 166 -11.66 -10.56 0.44
CA TRP A 166 -12.18 -9.87 1.61
C TRP A 166 -11.45 -8.54 1.82
N ALA A 167 -10.10 -8.55 1.89
CA ALA A 167 -9.32 -7.33 2.08
C ALA A 167 -9.55 -6.29 0.97
N GLU A 168 -9.70 -6.73 -0.30
CA GLU A 168 -10.05 -5.87 -1.43
C GLU A 168 -11.41 -5.18 -1.21
N THR A 169 -12.41 -5.93 -0.76
CA THR A 169 -13.77 -5.41 -0.53
C THR A 169 -13.77 -4.33 0.54
N GLU A 170 -13.09 -4.57 1.67
CA GLU A 170 -12.97 -3.61 2.77
C GLU A 170 -12.21 -2.35 2.35
N VAL A 171 -11.04 -2.50 1.71
CA VAL A 171 -10.26 -1.34 1.23
C VAL A 171 -11.05 -0.54 0.20
N ARG A 172 -11.80 -1.19 -0.68
CA ARG A 172 -12.65 -0.54 -1.68
C ARG A 172 -13.78 0.27 -1.02
N ALA A 173 -14.43 -0.28 -0.01
CA ALA A 173 -15.49 0.41 0.72
C ALA A 173 -14.93 1.67 1.41
N MET A 174 -13.81 1.55 2.12
CA MET A 174 -13.16 2.69 2.79
C MET A 174 -12.67 3.74 1.78
N LEU A 175 -12.00 3.34 0.70
CA LEU A 175 -11.51 4.29 -0.31
C LEU A 175 -12.65 5.04 -0.99
N ASN A 176 -13.77 4.37 -1.27
CA ASN A 176 -14.95 5.00 -1.84
C ASN A 176 -15.55 6.05 -0.88
N ALA A 177 -15.66 5.72 0.40
CA ALA A 177 -16.13 6.65 1.43
C ALA A 177 -15.22 7.88 1.51
N LEU A 178 -13.90 7.69 1.61
CA LEU A 178 -12.92 8.78 1.65
C LEU A 178 -12.98 9.68 0.40
N ASN A 179 -13.14 9.08 -0.79
CA ASN A 179 -13.20 9.84 -2.05
C ASN A 179 -14.51 10.65 -2.20
N ARG A 180 -15.57 10.30 -1.47
CA ARG A 180 -16.86 11.01 -1.46
C ARG A 180 -17.05 11.90 -0.24
N ALA A 181 -16.10 11.90 0.69
CA ALA A 181 -16.24 12.50 2.02
C ALA A 181 -17.44 11.95 2.81
N ASP A 182 -17.79 10.69 2.58
CA ASP A 182 -18.81 9.95 3.32
C ASP A 182 -18.22 9.39 4.63
N PRO A 183 -19.04 9.07 5.64
CA PRO A 183 -18.60 8.34 6.81
C PRO A 183 -17.94 7.01 6.43
N LEU A 184 -16.90 6.61 7.15
CA LEU A 184 -16.29 5.30 6.97
C LEU A 184 -17.28 4.17 7.28
N PRO A 185 -17.14 2.98 6.67
CA PRO A 185 -17.84 1.79 7.09
C PRO A 185 -17.66 1.54 8.61
N LYS A 186 -18.61 0.82 9.22
CA LYS A 186 -18.49 0.43 10.63
C LYS A 186 -17.12 -0.20 10.87
N ASP A 187 -16.50 0.16 11.99
CA ASP A 187 -15.17 -0.32 12.41
C ASP A 187 -13.97 0.27 11.62
N GLY A 188 -14.18 1.29 10.77
CA GLY A 188 -13.11 2.04 10.14
C GLY A 188 -12.56 3.14 11.06
N GLU A 189 -11.24 3.19 11.24
CA GLU A 189 -10.52 4.21 12.00
C GLU A 189 -9.62 5.03 11.08
N VAL A 190 -9.53 6.33 11.32
CA VAL A 190 -8.67 7.27 10.57
C VAL A 190 -7.50 7.72 11.43
N VAL A 191 -6.32 7.74 10.81
CA VAL A 191 -5.09 8.26 11.40
C VAL A 191 -4.44 9.29 10.47
#